data_26b19155de57871733ca40401b2c74c4
#
_entry.id   26b19155de57871733ca40401b2c74c4
#
_cell.length_a   1.000
_cell.length_b   1.000
_cell.length_c   1.000
_cell.angle_alpha   90.00
_cell.angle_beta   90.00
_cell.angle_gamma   90.00
#
_symmetry.space_group_name_H-M   'P 1'
#
loop_
_entity.id
_entity.type
_entity.pdbx_description
1 polymer ?
#
loop_
_entity_poly.entity_id
_entity_poly.type
_entity_poly.pdbx_seq_one_letter_code
_entity_poly.pdbx_strand_id
1 'polypeptide(L)'
;MNSKEELNKLIQDNSNLPLVFMVSNSEKCVEYGYSVYKDWRCYISEIYCIENKYEKLFYDDIDEVQEIFENEMCDEDEYKHLSDEDFKRKVKDYIEENIEHYKAIVVYCFY
;
A
#
# COMPACT_ATOMS: atom_id res chain seq x y z
N MET A 1 -6.99 3.69 19.01
CA MET A 1 -8.39 4.09 18.90
C MET A 1 -8.51 5.20 17.88
N ASN A 2 -9.42 5.04 16.93
CA ASN A 2 -9.52 5.95 15.80
C ASN A 2 -10.72 6.86 15.96
N SER A 3 -10.45 8.13 16.01
CA SER A 3 -11.48 9.14 16.20
C SER A 3 -11.30 10.27 15.20
N LYS A 4 -12.34 11.05 15.08
CA LYS A 4 -12.29 12.28 14.25
C LYS A 4 -11.22 13.23 14.78
N GLU A 5 -11.00 13.25 16.07
CA GLU A 5 -9.97 14.09 16.69
C GLU A 5 -8.57 13.67 16.26
N GLU A 6 -8.30 12.37 16.24
CA GLU A 6 -7.02 11.84 15.76
C GLU A 6 -6.79 12.19 14.30
N LEU A 7 -7.81 12.03 13.47
CA LEU A 7 -7.71 12.36 12.05
C LEU A 7 -7.44 13.85 11.85
N ASN A 8 -8.17 14.69 12.56
CA ASN A 8 -7.99 16.14 12.48
C ASN A 8 -6.56 16.54 12.90
N LYS A 9 -6.04 15.90 13.93
CA LYS A 9 -4.68 16.15 14.41
C LYS A 9 -3.65 15.74 13.34
N LEU A 10 -3.81 14.58 12.75
CA LEU A 10 -2.91 14.13 11.68
C LEU A 10 -2.93 15.10 10.50
N ILE A 11 -4.11 15.58 10.11
CA ILE A 11 -4.24 16.54 9.01
C ILE A 11 -3.55 17.87 9.36
N GLN A 12 -3.75 18.36 10.56
CA GLN A 12 -3.15 19.61 11.01
C GLN A 12 -1.63 19.52 11.10
N ASP A 13 -1.12 18.43 11.67
CA ASP A 13 0.32 18.24 11.88
C ASP A 13 1.05 17.90 10.57
N ASN A 14 0.32 17.46 9.55
CA ASN A 14 0.90 17.00 8.28
C ASN A 14 0.14 17.61 7.09
N SER A 15 -0.02 18.92 7.10
CA SER A 15 -0.81 19.63 6.09
C SER A 15 -0.32 19.47 4.66
N ASN A 16 0.93 19.06 4.48
CA ASN A 16 1.53 18.83 3.16
C ASN A 16 1.35 17.41 2.64
N LEU A 17 0.81 16.50 3.46
CA LEU A 17 0.61 15.12 3.03
C LEU A 17 -0.78 14.93 2.40
N PRO A 18 -0.89 14.14 1.34
CA PRO A 18 -2.19 13.80 0.78
C PRO A 18 -2.99 12.90 1.72
N LEU A 19 -4.31 12.95 1.57
CA LEU A 19 -5.24 12.12 2.32
C LEU A 19 -5.71 11.00 1.40
N VAL A 20 -5.53 9.76 1.84
CA VAL A 20 -5.86 8.57 1.05
C VAL A 20 -6.85 7.71 1.82
N PHE A 21 -7.91 7.28 1.15
CA PHE A 21 -8.90 6.38 1.72
C PHE A 21 -8.71 4.98 1.18
N MET A 22 -8.56 4.02 2.07
CA MET A 22 -8.46 2.62 1.72
C MET A 22 -9.62 1.85 2.32
N VAL A 23 -10.14 0.90 1.57
CA VAL A 23 -11.30 0.11 1.98
C VAL A 23 -10.90 -1.35 1.96
N SER A 24 -11.24 -2.05 3.03
CA SER A 24 -11.02 -3.49 3.12
C SER A 24 -11.68 -4.20 1.93
N ASN A 25 -10.91 -5.09 1.31
CA ASN A 25 -11.40 -5.90 0.20
C ASN A 25 -12.37 -6.95 0.77
N SER A 26 -13.64 -6.60 0.85
CA SER A 26 -14.63 -7.57 1.28
C SER A 26 -15.32 -8.18 0.07
N GLU A 27 -15.62 -9.47 0.17
CA GLU A 27 -16.30 -10.22 -0.89
C GLU A 27 -17.78 -9.87 -1.02
N LYS A 28 -18.29 -8.96 -0.18
CA LYS A 28 -19.67 -8.55 -0.27
C LYS A 28 -19.89 -7.61 -1.43
N CYS A 29 -20.34 -8.15 -2.53
CA CYS A 29 -20.88 -7.36 -3.62
C CYS A 29 -22.24 -6.82 -3.19
N VAL A 30 -22.34 -5.51 -3.08
CA VAL A 30 -23.61 -4.83 -2.93
C VAL A 30 -24.03 -4.42 -4.34
N GLU A 31 -25.01 -5.11 -4.92
CA GLU A 31 -25.49 -4.79 -6.27
C GLU A 31 -26.18 -3.42 -6.31
N TYR A 32 -26.82 -3.04 -5.21
CA TYR A 32 -27.56 -1.80 -5.12
C TYR A 32 -27.26 -1.11 -3.79
N GLY A 33 -27.05 0.19 -3.85
CA GLY A 33 -26.82 1.02 -2.68
C GLY A 33 -25.34 1.20 -2.35
N TYR A 34 -25.07 1.64 -1.13
CA TYR A 34 -23.72 1.96 -0.67
C TYR A 34 -23.37 1.14 0.56
N SER A 35 -22.11 0.70 0.61
CA SER A 35 -21.58 0.06 1.82
C SER A 35 -21.26 1.13 2.85
N VAL A 36 -21.62 0.87 4.11
CA VAL A 36 -21.31 1.74 5.22
C VAL A 36 -20.32 1.06 6.14
N TYR A 37 -19.17 1.70 6.34
CA TYR A 37 -18.13 1.21 7.22
C TYR A 37 -18.16 2.02 8.49
N LYS A 38 -18.43 1.36 9.61
CA LYS A 38 -18.50 2.01 10.93
C LYS A 38 -17.16 2.06 11.62
N ASP A 39 -16.28 1.10 11.29
CA ASP A 39 -14.96 1.01 11.87
C ASP A 39 -13.92 1.50 10.87
N TRP A 40 -13.02 2.32 11.37
CA TRP A 40 -11.94 2.87 10.57
C TRP A 40 -10.78 3.25 11.47
N ARG A 41 -9.62 3.36 10.88
CA ARG A 41 -8.43 3.85 11.57
C ARG A 41 -7.65 4.78 10.66
N CYS A 42 -6.84 5.65 11.24
CA CYS A 42 -6.01 6.55 10.48
C CYS A 42 -4.56 6.45 10.95
N TYR A 43 -3.65 6.62 10.01
CA TYR A 43 -2.21 6.53 10.27
C TYR A 43 -1.45 7.15 9.11
N ILE A 44 -0.14 7.38 9.32
CA ILE A 44 0.74 7.84 8.25
C ILE A 44 1.50 6.63 7.70
N SER A 45 1.56 6.50 6.40
CA SER A 45 2.29 5.41 5.75
C SER A 45 2.80 5.84 4.38
N GLU A 46 3.85 5.14 3.91
CA GLU A 46 4.21 5.18 2.50
C GLU A 46 3.18 4.39 1.71
N ILE A 47 2.76 4.94 0.60
CA ILE A 47 1.83 4.29 -0.32
C ILE A 47 2.59 3.94 -1.60
N TYR A 48 2.57 2.67 -1.95
CA TYR A 48 3.21 2.16 -3.15
C TYR A 48 2.18 1.89 -4.22
N CYS A 49 2.45 2.40 -5.42
CA CYS A 49 1.54 2.25 -6.55
C CYS A 49 2.11 1.25 -7.55
N ILE A 50 1.41 0.16 -7.75
CA ILE A 50 1.78 -0.85 -8.75
C ILE A 50 0.78 -0.78 -9.88
N GLU A 51 1.25 -0.39 -11.06
CA GLU A 51 0.42 -0.25 -12.24
C GLU A 51 0.75 -1.35 -13.24
N ASN A 52 -0.29 -2.04 -13.71
CA ASN A 52 -0.16 -2.98 -14.79
C ASN A 52 -1.07 -2.57 -15.95
N LYS A 53 -1.16 -3.41 -16.98
CA LYS A 53 -1.93 -3.09 -18.18
C LYS A 53 -3.42 -2.85 -17.93
N TYR A 54 -3.97 -3.45 -16.90
CA TYR A 54 -5.41 -3.49 -16.64
C TYR A 54 -5.86 -2.69 -15.44
N GLU A 55 -4.97 -2.48 -14.47
CA GLU A 55 -5.35 -1.86 -13.20
C GLU A 55 -4.19 -1.15 -12.53
N LYS A 56 -4.52 -0.32 -11.57
CA LYS A 56 -3.58 0.40 -10.73
C LYS A 56 -3.90 0.06 -9.29
N LEU A 57 -2.97 -0.61 -8.61
CA LEU A 57 -3.17 -1.07 -7.24
C LEU A 57 -2.28 -0.30 -6.28
N PHE A 58 -2.81 -0.05 -5.09
CA PHE A 58 -2.11 0.71 -4.06
C PHE A 58 -1.90 -0.15 -2.83
N TYR A 59 -0.69 -0.10 -2.27
CA TYR A 59 -0.31 -0.88 -1.10
C TYR A 59 0.32 0.02 -0.05
N ASP A 60 0.00 -0.21 1.22
CA ASP A 60 0.57 0.53 2.34
C ASP A 60 1.59 -0.29 3.13
N ASP A 61 1.89 -1.49 2.67
CA ASP A 61 2.82 -2.41 3.34
C ASP A 61 3.97 -2.76 2.41
N ILE A 62 5.17 -2.29 2.75
CA ILE A 62 6.37 -2.56 1.95
C ILE A 62 6.70 -4.04 1.90
N ASP A 63 6.41 -4.79 2.96
CA ASP A 63 6.69 -6.23 3.00
C ASP A 63 5.84 -6.98 1.99
N GLU A 64 4.58 -6.58 1.83
CA GLU A 64 3.69 -7.14 0.82
C GLU A 64 4.18 -6.81 -0.59
N VAL A 65 4.58 -5.58 -0.82
CA VAL A 65 5.14 -5.15 -2.11
C VAL A 65 6.41 -5.92 -2.43
N GLN A 66 7.29 -6.08 -1.44
CA GLN A 66 8.53 -6.84 -1.57
C GLN A 66 8.24 -8.29 -2.00
N GLU A 67 7.27 -8.94 -1.37
CA GLU A 67 6.89 -10.31 -1.69
C GLU A 67 6.37 -10.44 -3.13
N ILE A 68 5.56 -9.50 -3.57
CA ILE A 68 5.04 -9.49 -4.94
C ILE A 68 6.18 -9.48 -5.95
N PHE A 69 7.15 -8.59 -5.78
CA PHE A 69 8.28 -8.47 -6.70
C PHE A 69 9.26 -9.62 -6.58
N GLU A 70 9.46 -10.18 -5.38
CA GLU A 70 10.28 -11.38 -5.22
C GLU A 70 9.70 -12.54 -6.03
N ASN A 71 8.39 -12.72 -6.00
CA ASN A 71 7.72 -13.77 -6.77
C ASN A 71 7.81 -13.54 -8.28
N GLU A 72 7.75 -12.30 -8.73
CA GLU A 72 7.86 -11.98 -10.16
C GLU A 72 9.29 -12.11 -10.69
N MET A 73 10.29 -11.79 -9.89
CA MET A 73 11.67 -11.68 -10.33
C MET A 73 12.51 -12.93 -10.07
N CYS A 74 12.03 -13.86 -9.26
CA CYS A 74 12.82 -15.02 -8.84
C CYS A 74 13.24 -15.94 -10.00
N ASP A 75 12.49 -15.96 -11.09
CA ASP A 75 12.76 -16.81 -12.25
C ASP A 75 13.65 -16.14 -13.30
N GLU A 76 14.02 -14.89 -13.09
CA GLU A 76 14.88 -14.20 -14.04
C GLU A 76 16.33 -14.70 -13.90
N ASP A 77 16.95 -15.01 -15.02
CA ASP A 77 18.32 -15.55 -15.06
C ASP A 77 19.33 -14.64 -14.36
N GLU A 78 19.10 -13.34 -14.44
CA GLU A 78 19.95 -12.32 -13.82
C GLU A 78 20.06 -12.49 -12.31
N TYR A 79 19.01 -13.03 -11.66
CA TYR A 79 18.93 -13.13 -10.21
C TYR A 79 19.17 -14.55 -9.67
N LYS A 80 19.22 -15.56 -10.53
CA LYS A 80 19.35 -16.96 -10.09
C LYS A 80 20.64 -17.29 -9.36
N HIS A 81 21.68 -16.51 -9.55
CA HIS A 81 22.98 -16.74 -8.94
C HIS A 81 23.17 -16.05 -7.59
N LEU A 82 22.19 -15.25 -7.19
CA LEU A 82 22.30 -14.48 -5.96
C LEU A 82 21.91 -15.29 -4.74
N SER A 83 22.55 -14.99 -3.61
CA SER A 83 22.08 -15.49 -2.31
C SER A 83 20.71 -14.87 -2.01
N ASP A 84 19.97 -15.46 -1.06
CA ASP A 84 18.67 -14.93 -0.66
C ASP A 84 18.76 -13.48 -0.19
N GLU A 85 19.78 -13.14 0.57
CA GLU A 85 19.99 -11.78 1.04
C GLU A 85 20.26 -10.80 -0.10
N ASP A 86 21.11 -11.19 -1.04
CA ASP A 86 21.44 -10.35 -2.18
C ASP A 86 20.25 -10.18 -3.11
N PHE A 87 19.48 -11.25 -3.31
CA PHE A 87 18.25 -11.20 -4.10
C PHE A 87 17.23 -10.22 -3.47
N LYS A 88 16.98 -10.33 -2.18
CA LYS A 88 16.05 -9.44 -1.48
C LYS A 88 16.48 -7.98 -1.56
N ARG A 89 17.79 -7.74 -1.44
CA ARG A 89 18.33 -6.38 -1.59
C ARG A 89 18.11 -5.83 -2.99
N LYS A 90 18.32 -6.65 -4.02
CA LYS A 90 18.08 -6.26 -5.40
C LYS A 90 16.63 -5.91 -5.65
N VAL A 91 15.71 -6.71 -5.12
CA VAL A 91 14.28 -6.43 -5.23
C VAL A 91 13.92 -5.13 -4.53
N LYS A 92 14.45 -4.90 -3.35
CA LYS A 92 14.22 -3.67 -2.60
C LYS A 92 14.72 -2.44 -3.37
N ASP A 93 15.91 -2.52 -3.94
CA ASP A 93 16.47 -1.44 -4.75
C ASP A 93 15.61 -1.17 -5.98
N TYR A 94 15.13 -2.22 -6.63
CA TYR A 94 14.23 -2.10 -7.76
C TYR A 94 12.95 -1.34 -7.39
N ILE A 95 12.34 -1.69 -6.26
CA ILE A 95 11.13 -1.03 -5.77
C ILE A 95 11.39 0.45 -5.53
N GLU A 96 12.48 0.78 -4.84
CA GLU A 96 12.82 2.18 -4.53
C GLU A 96 13.06 3.01 -5.80
N GLU A 97 13.68 2.42 -6.82
CA GLU A 97 14.03 3.12 -8.05
C GLU A 97 12.90 3.20 -9.07
N ASN A 98 12.01 2.20 -9.13
CA ASN A 98 11.06 2.06 -10.23
C ASN A 98 9.60 2.16 -9.82
N ILE A 99 9.28 1.96 -8.56
CA ILE A 99 7.88 1.97 -8.12
C ILE A 99 7.55 3.33 -7.52
N GLU A 100 6.51 3.95 -8.04
CA GLU A 100 6.01 5.21 -7.51
C GLU A 100 5.53 5.02 -6.08
N HIS A 101 6.03 5.86 -5.17
CA HIS A 101 5.58 5.84 -3.79
C HIS A 101 5.60 7.25 -3.21
N TYR A 102 4.75 7.45 -2.22
CA TYR A 102 4.66 8.73 -1.53
C TYR A 102 4.11 8.52 -0.13
N LYS A 103 4.42 9.44 0.77
CA LYS A 103 3.90 9.43 2.13
C LYS A 103 2.52 10.06 2.16
N ALA A 104 1.60 9.45 2.89
CA ALA A 104 0.22 9.91 2.96
C ALA A 104 -0.40 9.67 4.34
N ILE A 105 -1.46 10.42 4.62
CA ILE A 105 -2.36 10.12 5.74
C ILE A 105 -3.37 9.12 5.19
N VAL A 106 -3.42 7.94 5.78
CA VAL A 106 -4.32 6.87 5.34
C VAL A 106 -5.51 6.79 6.30
N VAL A 107 -6.70 6.76 5.72
CA VAL A 107 -7.93 6.39 6.44
C VAL A 107 -8.34 5.02 5.92
N TYR A 108 -8.21 4.02 6.77
CA TYR A 108 -8.52 2.63 6.43
C TYR A 108 -9.86 2.24 7.03
N CYS A 109 -10.80 1.90 6.16
CA CYS A 109 -12.14 1.49 6.55
C CYS A 109 -12.26 -0.03 6.48
N PHE A 110 -12.86 -0.62 7.52
CA PHE A 110 -13.03 -2.06 7.59
C PHE A 110 -14.36 -2.41 8.27
N TYR A 111 -14.77 -3.65 8.11
CA TYR A 111 -15.99 -4.14 8.75
C TYR A 111 -15.80 -4.45 10.21
#